data_e72ad6cf910e3f00de4d778889e34284
#
_entry.id   e72ad6cf910e3f00de4d778889e34284
#
_cell.length_a   1.000
_cell.length_b   1.000
_cell.length_c   1.000
_cell.angle_alpha   90.00
_cell.angle_beta   90.00
_cell.angle_gamma   90.00
#
_symmetry.space_group_name_H-M   'P 1'
#
loop_
_entity.id
_entity.type
_entity.pdbx_description
1 polymer ?
#
loop_
_entity_poly.entity_id
_entity_poly.type
_entity_poly.pdbx_seq_one_letter_code
_entity_poly.pdbx_strand_id
1 'polypeptide(L)'
;MKVLLVEDDPSIAAVVRRGLGDAGFEVLHVETGAAALAADGYDFVLLDLGLPDTDGFDVCREIRTKSHVPVIIVTARGDELDRVVGLELGADDYVVKPFGMRELVARIRAVLRRGGGQDGVQPSGDIAVGTLLVNEKTREVTLDGQVMSLTPKEFDLLAYLATEPEVVHRRHDILERVWDTEWYGPTKTLDAHVAALRKKLGNQDWIEAVRGVGFRLRVPRT
;
A
#
# COMPACT_ATOMS: atom_id res chain seq x y z
N MET A 1 18.70 -2.31 2.13
CA MET A 1 17.40 -1.66 2.21
C MET A 1 17.20 -1.16 3.62
N LYS A 2 16.90 0.14 3.74
CA LYS A 2 16.81 0.86 5.01
C LYS A 2 15.38 1.15 5.39
N VAL A 3 14.95 0.70 6.57
CA VAL A 3 13.61 0.89 7.11
C VAL A 3 13.64 2.02 8.14
N LEU A 4 12.80 3.03 7.98
CA LEU A 4 12.50 4.00 9.02
C LEU A 4 11.44 3.39 9.96
N LEU A 5 11.82 3.12 11.19
CA LEU A 5 10.92 2.68 12.26
C LEU A 5 10.55 3.89 13.13
N VAL A 6 9.27 4.24 13.15
CA VAL A 6 8.71 5.30 13.99
C VAL A 6 7.90 4.64 15.10
N GLU A 7 8.46 4.57 16.29
CA GLU A 7 7.91 3.85 17.45
C GLU A 7 8.44 4.48 18.73
N ASP A 8 7.58 4.94 19.62
CA ASP A 8 7.93 5.61 20.87
C ASP A 8 8.19 4.65 22.02
N ASP A 9 7.61 3.41 21.98
CA ASP A 9 7.88 2.38 22.98
C ASP A 9 9.26 1.72 22.73
N PRO A 10 10.24 1.91 23.63
CA PRO A 10 11.60 1.38 23.44
C PRO A 10 11.66 -0.16 23.45
N SER A 11 10.70 -0.83 24.13
CA SER A 11 10.65 -2.29 24.20
C SER A 11 10.17 -2.86 22.87
N ILE A 12 9.13 -2.27 22.28
CA ILE A 12 8.62 -2.64 20.95
C ILE A 12 9.67 -2.33 19.90
N ALA A 13 10.24 -1.14 19.93
CA ALA A 13 11.31 -0.74 19.01
C ALA A 13 12.51 -1.70 19.03
N ALA A 14 12.95 -2.13 20.21
CA ALA A 14 14.07 -3.07 20.34
C ALA A 14 13.76 -4.43 19.68
N VAL A 15 12.56 -4.97 19.90
CA VAL A 15 12.10 -6.25 19.31
C VAL A 15 12.01 -6.14 17.79
N VAL A 16 11.40 -5.06 17.29
CA VAL A 16 11.21 -4.85 15.85
C VAL A 16 12.56 -4.64 15.16
N ARG A 17 13.44 -3.79 15.72
CA ARG A 17 14.78 -3.56 15.18
C ARG A 17 15.59 -4.86 15.07
N ARG A 18 15.57 -5.68 16.12
CA ARG A 18 16.27 -6.98 16.12
C ARG A 18 15.69 -7.90 15.03
N GLY A 19 14.35 -8.07 14.99
CA GLY A 19 13.73 -8.96 14.02
C GLY A 19 13.92 -8.52 12.57
N LEU A 20 13.93 -7.21 12.31
CA LEU A 20 14.24 -6.67 10.98
C LEU A 20 15.72 -6.83 10.64
N GLY A 21 16.62 -6.62 11.59
CA GLY A 21 18.07 -6.87 11.41
C GLY A 21 18.34 -8.33 11.05
N ASP A 22 17.72 -9.27 11.76
CA ASP A 22 17.82 -10.71 11.48
C ASP A 22 17.24 -11.08 10.08
N ALA A 23 16.29 -10.29 9.58
CA ALA A 23 15.73 -10.44 8.25
C ALA A 23 16.53 -9.73 7.13
N GLY A 24 17.65 -9.05 7.47
CA GLY A 24 18.56 -8.39 6.54
C GLY A 24 18.24 -6.93 6.23
N PHE A 25 17.39 -6.27 7.03
CA PHE A 25 17.10 -4.84 6.89
C PHE A 25 18.01 -3.99 7.77
N GLU A 26 18.43 -2.84 7.28
CA GLU A 26 19.00 -1.76 8.09
C GLU A 26 17.85 -0.95 8.70
N VAL A 27 17.90 -0.61 9.98
CA VAL A 27 16.81 0.10 10.66
C VAL A 27 17.30 1.44 11.20
N LEU A 28 16.68 2.52 10.73
CA LEU A 28 16.73 3.84 11.32
C LEU A 28 15.53 3.98 12.27
N HIS A 29 15.78 4.13 13.56
CA HIS A 29 14.71 4.27 14.56
C HIS A 29 14.59 5.72 15.02
N VAL A 30 13.36 6.18 15.10
CA VAL A 30 12.97 7.48 15.67
C VAL A 30 11.73 7.31 16.54
N GLU A 31 11.58 8.17 17.57
CA GLU A 31 10.55 8.03 18.60
C GLU A 31 9.40 9.04 18.43
N THR A 32 9.52 9.97 17.48
CA THR A 32 8.56 11.07 17.30
C THR A 32 8.21 11.29 15.84
N GLY A 33 7.02 11.84 15.60
CA GLY A 33 6.59 12.23 14.25
C GLY A 33 7.47 13.34 13.67
N ALA A 34 7.88 14.31 14.47
CA ALA A 34 8.79 15.37 14.02
C ALA A 34 10.14 14.81 13.55
N ALA A 35 10.71 13.83 14.27
CA ALA A 35 11.93 13.15 13.85
C ALA A 35 11.73 12.33 12.58
N ALA A 36 10.56 11.67 12.44
CA ALA A 36 10.21 10.92 11.24
C ALA A 36 10.13 11.82 10.00
N LEU A 37 9.51 13.00 10.12
CA LEU A 37 9.35 13.96 9.01
C LEU A 37 10.66 14.67 8.63
N ALA A 38 11.64 14.68 9.54
CA ALA A 38 12.99 15.21 9.32
C ALA A 38 13.99 14.15 8.81
N ALA A 39 13.64 12.86 8.91
CA ALA A 39 14.49 11.77 8.45
C ALA A 39 14.52 11.69 6.92
N ASP A 40 15.65 11.19 6.40
CA ASP A 40 15.85 10.95 4.97
C ASP A 40 16.63 9.65 4.72
N GLY A 41 16.78 9.28 3.44
CA GLY A 41 17.61 8.17 3.02
C GLY A 41 17.09 6.81 3.46
N TYR A 42 15.77 6.63 3.55
CA TYR A 42 15.11 5.36 3.82
C TYR A 42 14.29 4.87 2.60
N ASP A 43 14.13 3.57 2.50
CA ASP A 43 13.42 2.92 1.39
C ASP A 43 12.00 2.50 1.78
N PHE A 44 11.68 2.51 3.07
CA PHE A 44 10.44 1.96 3.64
C PHE A 44 10.15 2.57 5.01
N VAL A 45 8.88 2.72 5.38
CA VAL A 45 8.45 3.24 6.69
C VAL A 45 7.57 2.22 7.42
N LEU A 46 7.92 1.96 8.69
CA LEU A 46 7.02 1.37 9.68
C LEU A 46 6.61 2.48 10.64
N LEU A 47 5.31 2.74 10.76
CA LEU A 47 4.78 3.90 11.46
C LEU A 47 3.79 3.48 12.54
N ASP A 48 4.07 3.78 13.81
CA ASP A 48 3.04 3.78 14.83
C ASP A 48 2.18 5.04 14.75
N LEU A 49 0.91 4.91 15.13
CA LEU A 49 -0.02 6.03 15.22
C LEU A 49 0.02 6.72 16.60
N GLY A 50 0.45 5.99 17.64
CA GLY A 50 0.44 6.44 19.02
C GLY A 50 1.66 7.26 19.42
N LEU A 51 2.11 8.20 18.57
CA LEU A 51 3.29 9.01 18.83
C LEU A 51 3.04 10.09 19.89
N PRO A 52 4.07 10.49 20.67
CA PRO A 52 3.92 11.41 21.79
C PRO A 52 3.71 12.87 21.37
N ASP A 53 4.11 13.25 20.17
CA ASP A 53 4.15 14.63 19.69
C ASP A 53 3.07 14.96 18.64
N THR A 54 2.56 13.97 17.92
CA THR A 54 1.57 14.17 16.85
C THR A 54 0.81 12.89 16.55
N ASP A 55 -0.34 12.99 15.89
CA ASP A 55 -1.06 11.79 15.40
C ASP A 55 -0.29 11.18 14.20
N GLY A 56 -0.02 9.88 14.26
CA GLY A 56 0.68 9.17 13.19
C GLY A 56 -0.06 9.20 11.84
N PHE A 57 -1.38 9.43 11.82
CA PHE A 57 -2.10 9.68 10.57
C PHE A 57 -1.64 10.97 9.87
N ASP A 58 -1.33 12.02 10.63
CA ASP A 58 -0.79 13.26 10.07
C ASP A 58 0.63 13.04 9.55
N VAL A 59 1.45 12.26 10.25
CA VAL A 59 2.79 11.86 9.77
C VAL A 59 2.68 11.08 8.46
N CYS A 60 1.76 10.11 8.36
CA CYS A 60 1.52 9.34 7.14
C CYS A 60 1.16 10.26 5.97
N ARG A 61 0.22 11.19 6.19
CA ARG A 61 -0.21 12.17 5.19
C ARG A 61 0.96 13.05 4.72
N GLU A 62 1.76 13.57 5.65
CA GLU A 62 2.91 14.41 5.33
C GLU A 62 4.01 13.65 4.55
N ILE A 63 4.29 12.40 4.90
CA ILE A 63 5.21 11.55 4.13
C ILE A 63 4.70 11.40 2.69
N ARG A 64 3.40 11.19 2.51
CA ARG A 64 2.77 11.03 1.18
C ARG A 64 2.80 12.29 0.33
N THR A 65 2.81 13.49 0.92
CA THR A 65 2.99 14.73 0.15
C THR A 65 4.40 14.85 -0.43
N LYS A 66 5.39 14.22 0.20
CA LYS A 66 6.82 14.36 -0.14
C LYS A 66 7.37 13.17 -0.93
N SER A 67 6.79 11.98 -0.74
CA SER A 67 7.35 10.76 -1.35
C SER A 67 6.33 9.65 -1.54
N HIS A 68 6.65 8.72 -2.46
CA HIS A 68 5.91 7.48 -2.70
C HIS A 68 6.57 6.27 -1.99
N VAL A 69 7.43 6.51 -1.02
CA VAL A 69 8.08 5.43 -0.27
C VAL A 69 7.00 4.57 0.41
N PRO A 70 7.08 3.23 0.37
CA PRO A 70 6.07 2.39 0.99
C PRO A 70 5.97 2.62 2.50
N VAL A 71 4.73 2.64 3.02
CA VAL A 71 4.41 2.83 4.45
C VAL A 71 3.51 1.70 4.93
N ILE A 72 3.93 1.01 5.99
CA ILE A 72 3.03 0.14 6.77
C ILE A 72 2.76 0.81 8.12
N ILE A 73 1.50 0.96 8.46
CA ILE A 73 1.08 1.38 9.79
C ILE A 73 1.10 0.16 10.72
N VAL A 74 1.71 0.31 11.91
CA VAL A 74 1.83 -0.75 12.92
C VAL A 74 1.40 -0.18 14.27
N THR A 75 0.17 -0.44 14.72
CA THR A 75 -0.41 0.26 15.87
C THR A 75 -1.33 -0.63 16.72
N ALA A 76 -1.59 -0.20 17.96
CA ALA A 76 -2.59 -0.83 18.84
C ALA A 76 -4.03 -0.47 18.43
N ARG A 77 -4.24 0.57 17.60
CA ARG A 77 -5.58 0.93 17.10
C ARG A 77 -6.02 -0.14 16.10
N GLY A 78 -7.00 -0.96 16.51
CA GLY A 78 -7.45 -2.12 15.73
C GLY A 78 -8.81 -1.95 15.09
N ASP A 79 -9.47 -0.80 15.30
CA ASP A 79 -10.80 -0.54 14.79
C ASP A 79 -10.83 -0.51 13.27
N GLU A 80 -11.96 -0.93 12.71
CA GLU A 80 -12.15 -0.93 11.26
C GLU A 80 -12.02 0.47 10.66
N LEU A 81 -12.52 1.48 11.38
CA LEU A 81 -12.47 2.87 10.95
C LEU A 81 -11.02 3.36 10.86
N ASP A 82 -10.21 3.14 11.89
CA ASP A 82 -8.79 3.53 11.90
C ASP A 82 -8.01 2.88 10.75
N ARG A 83 -8.29 1.61 10.46
CA ARG A 83 -7.65 0.89 9.36
C ARG A 83 -8.03 1.49 8.01
N VAL A 84 -9.31 1.77 7.79
CA VAL A 84 -9.79 2.39 6.54
C VAL A 84 -9.16 3.77 6.37
N VAL A 85 -9.17 4.60 7.42
CA VAL A 85 -8.55 5.94 7.40
C VAL A 85 -7.06 5.85 7.06
N GLY A 86 -6.30 4.96 7.72
CA GLY A 86 -4.86 4.81 7.44
C GLY A 86 -4.56 4.45 5.99
N LEU A 87 -5.33 3.53 5.41
CA LEU A 87 -5.17 3.11 4.02
C LEU A 87 -5.63 4.20 3.04
N GLU A 88 -6.72 4.93 3.34
CA GLU A 88 -7.15 6.09 2.54
C GLU A 88 -6.15 7.25 2.56
N LEU A 89 -5.41 7.41 3.66
CA LEU A 89 -4.33 8.38 3.77
C LEU A 89 -3.05 7.95 3.03
N GLY A 90 -3.07 6.74 2.49
CA GLY A 90 -2.02 6.25 1.59
C GLY A 90 -1.05 5.26 2.22
N ALA A 91 -1.34 4.67 3.37
CA ALA A 91 -0.59 3.52 3.84
C ALA A 91 -0.79 2.33 2.87
N ASP A 92 0.26 1.56 2.64
CA ASP A 92 0.22 0.39 1.75
C ASP A 92 -0.32 -0.84 2.45
N ASP A 93 -0.14 -0.92 3.78
CA ASP A 93 -0.74 -1.96 4.63
C ASP A 93 -0.93 -1.44 6.07
N TYR A 94 -1.68 -2.22 6.87
CA TYR A 94 -2.03 -1.88 8.24
C TYR A 94 -1.95 -3.13 9.13
N VAL A 95 -1.11 -3.09 10.16
CA VAL A 95 -0.86 -4.19 11.08
C VAL A 95 -1.27 -3.78 12.51
N VAL A 96 -2.09 -4.60 13.15
CA VAL A 96 -2.55 -4.34 14.52
C VAL A 96 -1.66 -5.08 15.52
N LYS A 97 -1.21 -4.38 16.55
CA LYS A 97 -0.50 -4.95 17.70
C LYS A 97 -1.48 -5.76 18.58
N PRO A 98 -1.10 -6.96 19.09
CA PRO A 98 0.18 -7.62 18.92
C PRO A 98 0.29 -8.40 17.60
N PHE A 99 1.49 -8.42 17.01
CA PHE A 99 1.78 -9.09 15.75
C PHE A 99 2.98 -10.03 15.88
N GLY A 100 3.07 -11.01 14.98
CA GLY A 100 4.24 -11.88 14.87
C GLY A 100 5.33 -11.26 14.00
N MET A 101 6.62 -11.36 14.41
CA MET A 101 7.72 -10.83 13.58
C MET A 101 7.79 -11.46 12.18
N ARG A 102 7.48 -12.76 12.07
CA ARG A 102 7.42 -13.43 10.75
C ARG A 102 6.35 -12.84 9.86
N GLU A 103 5.18 -12.54 10.42
CA GLU A 103 4.09 -11.88 9.72
C GLU A 103 4.50 -10.48 9.26
N LEU A 104 5.07 -9.66 10.16
CA LEU A 104 5.52 -8.32 9.81
C LEU A 104 6.55 -8.34 8.68
N VAL A 105 7.55 -9.21 8.75
CA VAL A 105 8.58 -9.36 7.70
C VAL A 105 7.95 -9.81 6.37
N ALA A 106 7.01 -10.75 6.40
CA ALA A 106 6.28 -11.18 5.20
C ALA A 106 5.53 -10.02 4.55
N ARG A 107 4.80 -9.22 5.35
CA ARG A 107 4.07 -8.03 4.87
C ARG A 107 5.00 -6.96 4.29
N ILE A 108 6.13 -6.68 4.96
CA ILE A 108 7.14 -5.76 4.43
C ILE A 108 7.63 -6.23 3.07
N ARG A 109 7.98 -7.51 2.94
CA ARG A 109 8.44 -8.07 1.66
C ARG A 109 7.35 -8.00 0.60
N ALA A 110 6.09 -8.25 0.96
CA ALA A 110 4.95 -8.15 0.05
C ALA A 110 4.75 -6.73 -0.48
N VAL A 111 4.86 -5.72 0.39
CA VAL A 111 4.76 -4.31 -0.01
C VAL A 111 5.97 -3.86 -0.83
N LEU A 112 7.16 -4.36 -0.51
CA LEU A 112 8.42 -4.03 -1.21
C LEU A 112 8.58 -4.72 -2.55
N ARG A 113 7.89 -5.82 -2.78
CA ARG A 113 7.91 -6.51 -4.06
C ARG A 113 7.25 -5.61 -5.11
N ARG A 114 7.99 -4.59 -5.53
CA ARG A 114 7.65 -3.71 -6.65
C ARG A 114 7.56 -4.62 -7.87
N GLY A 115 6.39 -4.71 -8.50
CA GLY A 115 6.06 -5.43 -9.73
C GLY A 115 7.21 -5.87 -10.65
N GLY A 116 8.11 -6.64 -10.10
CA GLY A 116 9.13 -7.37 -10.82
C GLY A 116 8.53 -8.73 -11.15
N GLY A 117 7.79 -8.78 -12.23
CA GLY A 117 7.35 -10.03 -12.81
C GLY A 117 8.54 -10.94 -13.07
N GLN A 118 8.73 -11.92 -12.22
CA GLN A 118 9.30 -13.20 -12.59
C GLN A 118 8.14 -14.17 -12.58
N ASP A 119 7.44 -14.18 -13.69
CA ASP A 119 7.02 -15.37 -14.45
C ASP A 119 6.06 -14.93 -15.57
N GLY A 120 6.63 -14.84 -16.76
CA GLY A 120 6.00 -15.23 -18.01
C GLY A 120 4.77 -14.48 -18.53
N VAL A 121 4.77 -13.17 -18.62
CA VAL A 121 4.26 -12.41 -19.78
C VAL A 121 4.91 -11.03 -19.69
N GLN A 122 5.74 -10.66 -20.63
CA GLN A 122 6.20 -9.27 -20.78
C GLN A 122 5.00 -8.44 -21.25
N PRO A 123 4.44 -7.53 -20.43
CA PRO A 123 3.48 -6.56 -20.94
C PRO A 123 4.27 -5.59 -21.83
N SER A 124 4.03 -5.70 -23.09
CA SER A 124 4.61 -4.83 -24.10
C SER A 124 3.67 -3.64 -24.31
N GLY A 125 3.86 -2.56 -23.56
CA GLY A 125 3.19 -1.31 -23.89
C GLY A 125 2.29 -0.74 -22.80
N ASP A 126 1.73 0.42 -23.07
CA ASP A 126 0.72 1.07 -22.24
C ASP A 126 -0.60 0.28 -22.34
N ILE A 127 -1.21 0.01 -21.19
CA ILE A 127 -2.55 -0.58 -21.15
C ILE A 127 -3.55 0.57 -21.22
N ALA A 128 -4.40 0.57 -22.24
CA ALA A 128 -5.42 1.59 -22.43
C ALA A 128 -6.82 1.04 -22.12
N VAL A 129 -7.53 1.69 -21.22
CA VAL A 129 -8.93 1.39 -20.86
C VAL A 129 -9.75 2.68 -20.98
N GLY A 130 -10.34 2.92 -22.13
CA GLY A 130 -10.95 4.23 -22.44
C GLY A 130 -9.92 5.34 -22.41
N THR A 131 -10.10 6.34 -21.55
CA THR A 131 -9.17 7.45 -21.35
C THR A 131 -8.12 7.20 -20.26
N LEU A 132 -8.19 6.07 -19.60
CA LEU A 132 -7.21 5.63 -18.61
C LEU A 132 -6.06 4.93 -19.32
N LEU A 133 -4.82 5.40 -19.10
CA LEU A 133 -3.60 4.78 -19.61
C LEU A 133 -2.72 4.35 -18.42
N VAL A 134 -2.28 3.11 -18.41
CA VAL A 134 -1.41 2.55 -17.39
C VAL A 134 -0.10 2.12 -18.04
N ASN A 135 1.00 2.77 -17.66
CA ASN A 135 2.34 2.40 -18.10
C ASN A 135 3.04 1.60 -16.99
N GLU A 136 3.17 0.30 -17.18
CA GLU A 136 3.78 -0.58 -16.17
C GLU A 136 5.30 -0.36 -16.05
N LYS A 137 5.98 0.09 -17.11
CA LYS A 137 7.42 0.30 -17.12
C LYS A 137 7.82 1.56 -16.35
N THR A 138 7.10 2.67 -16.56
CA THR A 138 7.34 3.92 -15.84
C THR A 138 6.57 4.00 -14.54
N ARG A 139 5.61 3.09 -14.32
CA ARG A 139 4.65 3.11 -13.21
C ARG A 139 3.83 4.40 -13.16
N GLU A 140 3.53 4.94 -14.32
CA GLU A 140 2.69 6.12 -14.48
C GLU A 140 1.29 5.73 -14.91
N VAL A 141 0.31 6.44 -14.39
CA VAL A 141 -1.08 6.35 -14.79
C VAL A 141 -1.55 7.73 -15.22
N THR A 142 -2.23 7.80 -16.36
CA THR A 142 -2.91 9.02 -16.78
C THR A 142 -4.41 8.74 -16.98
N LEU A 143 -5.23 9.70 -16.60
CA LEU A 143 -6.67 9.70 -16.85
C LEU A 143 -7.03 11.02 -17.54
N ASP A 144 -7.71 10.95 -18.68
CA ASP A 144 -8.02 12.11 -19.51
C ASP A 144 -6.80 12.99 -19.83
N GLY A 145 -5.62 12.35 -19.98
CA GLY A 145 -4.33 13.00 -20.22
C GLY A 145 -3.67 13.66 -19.01
N GLN A 146 -4.26 13.55 -17.81
CA GLN A 146 -3.69 14.06 -16.57
C GLN A 146 -2.99 12.95 -15.79
N VAL A 147 -1.74 13.20 -15.34
CA VAL A 147 -0.99 12.24 -14.53
C VAL A 147 -1.63 12.09 -13.15
N MET A 148 -1.84 10.85 -12.73
CA MET A 148 -2.42 10.52 -11.44
C MET A 148 -1.34 10.22 -10.40
N SER A 149 -1.49 10.75 -9.19
CA SER A 149 -0.64 10.41 -8.04
C SER A 149 -1.22 9.19 -7.32
N LEU A 150 -0.59 8.02 -7.53
CA LEU A 150 -0.96 6.76 -6.89
C LEU A 150 0.14 6.29 -5.93
N THR A 151 -0.27 5.64 -4.82
CA THR A 151 0.69 4.89 -3.99
C THR A 151 1.15 3.64 -4.72
N PRO A 152 2.26 2.99 -4.30
CA PRO A 152 2.73 1.76 -4.93
C PRO A 152 1.65 0.68 -5.04
N LYS A 153 0.85 0.46 -3.97
CA LYS A 153 -0.20 -0.57 -3.96
C LYS A 153 -1.46 -0.18 -4.74
N GLU A 154 -1.79 1.10 -4.78
CA GLU A 154 -2.87 1.58 -5.67
C GLU A 154 -2.50 1.38 -7.13
N PHE A 155 -1.23 1.66 -7.49
CA PHE A 155 -0.74 1.40 -8.83
C PHE A 155 -0.81 -0.10 -9.16
N ASP A 156 -0.25 -0.96 -8.29
CA ASP A 156 -0.23 -2.41 -8.51
C ASP A 156 -1.64 -2.98 -8.68
N LEU A 157 -2.59 -2.52 -7.86
CA LEU A 157 -4.00 -2.94 -7.94
C LEU A 157 -4.64 -2.47 -9.25
N LEU A 158 -4.47 -1.21 -9.62
CA LEU A 158 -5.04 -0.67 -10.86
C LEU A 158 -4.44 -1.33 -12.09
N ALA A 159 -3.11 -1.52 -12.12
CA ALA A 159 -2.40 -2.21 -13.19
C ALA A 159 -2.90 -3.65 -13.35
N TYR A 160 -3.03 -4.38 -12.23
CA TYR A 160 -3.57 -5.74 -12.27
C TYR A 160 -5.00 -5.80 -12.82
N LEU A 161 -5.89 -4.93 -12.39
CA LEU A 161 -7.25 -4.87 -12.89
C LEU A 161 -7.31 -4.44 -14.38
N ALA A 162 -6.33 -3.66 -14.83
CA ALA A 162 -6.24 -3.19 -16.20
C ALA A 162 -5.72 -4.25 -17.19
N THR A 163 -5.09 -5.33 -16.71
CA THR A 163 -4.62 -6.41 -17.60
C THR A 163 -5.74 -7.06 -18.39
N GLU A 164 -6.91 -7.20 -17.79
CA GLU A 164 -8.11 -7.78 -18.41
C GLU A 164 -9.34 -6.93 -18.08
N PRO A 165 -9.54 -5.79 -18.77
CA PRO A 165 -10.71 -4.93 -18.56
C PRO A 165 -12.02 -5.71 -18.80
N GLU A 166 -13.07 -5.36 -18.06
CA GLU A 166 -14.40 -6.01 -18.05
C GLU A 166 -14.42 -7.42 -17.46
N VAL A 167 -13.28 -8.04 -17.18
CA VAL A 167 -13.18 -9.35 -16.50
C VAL A 167 -13.27 -9.16 -14.99
N VAL A 168 -14.01 -10.02 -14.31
CA VAL A 168 -14.12 -10.01 -12.85
C VAL A 168 -12.96 -10.78 -12.24
N HIS A 169 -12.05 -10.09 -11.57
CA HIS A 169 -10.99 -10.70 -10.77
C HIS A 169 -11.51 -11.05 -9.38
N ARG A 170 -11.28 -12.28 -8.93
CA ARG A 170 -11.70 -12.73 -7.60
C ARG A 170 -10.86 -12.02 -6.52
N ARG A 171 -11.47 -11.75 -5.37
CA ARG A 171 -10.79 -11.09 -4.24
C ARG A 171 -9.49 -11.81 -3.83
N HIS A 172 -9.52 -13.15 -3.81
CA HIS A 172 -8.34 -13.95 -3.48
C HIS A 172 -7.22 -13.73 -4.50
N ASP A 173 -7.53 -13.82 -5.79
CA ASP A 173 -6.56 -13.66 -6.86
C ASP A 173 -5.93 -12.26 -6.88
N ILE A 174 -6.74 -11.22 -6.59
CA ILE A 174 -6.24 -9.84 -6.43
C ILE A 174 -5.27 -9.76 -5.24
N LEU A 175 -5.66 -10.31 -4.08
CA LEU A 175 -4.82 -10.27 -2.89
C LEU A 175 -3.53 -11.05 -3.10
N GLU A 176 -3.60 -12.23 -3.70
CA GLU A 176 -2.45 -13.05 -4.04
C GLU A 176 -1.51 -12.32 -5.00
N ARG A 177 -2.03 -11.69 -6.04
CA ARG A 177 -1.21 -11.03 -7.07
C ARG A 177 -0.62 -9.71 -6.61
N VAL A 178 -1.38 -8.91 -5.88
CA VAL A 178 -0.99 -7.54 -5.47
C VAL A 178 -0.26 -7.54 -4.13
N TRP A 179 -0.64 -8.43 -3.18
CA TRP A 179 -0.04 -8.51 -1.83
C TRP A 179 0.77 -9.78 -1.57
N ASP A 180 0.61 -10.87 -2.32
CA ASP A 180 1.34 -12.15 -2.24
C ASP A 180 0.51 -13.36 -1.76
N THR A 181 0.97 -14.56 -2.18
CA THR A 181 0.42 -15.89 -1.86
C THR A 181 0.32 -16.17 -0.36
N GLU A 182 1.17 -15.54 0.47
CA GLU A 182 1.15 -15.67 1.93
C GLU A 182 0.41 -14.51 2.61
N TRP A 183 -0.57 -13.89 1.94
CA TRP A 183 -1.34 -12.82 2.54
C TRP A 183 -2.25 -13.32 3.67
N TYR A 184 -1.85 -13.07 4.90
CA TYR A 184 -2.64 -13.38 6.12
C TYR A 184 -3.49 -12.20 6.61
N GLY A 185 -3.51 -11.09 5.87
CA GLY A 185 -4.24 -9.88 6.24
C GLY A 185 -5.75 -9.96 5.96
N PRO A 186 -6.53 -9.10 6.63
CA PRO A 186 -7.97 -9.03 6.39
C PRO A 186 -8.27 -8.57 4.96
N THR A 187 -9.29 -9.14 4.34
CA THR A 187 -9.77 -8.79 2.99
C THR A 187 -10.22 -7.33 2.86
N LYS A 188 -10.42 -6.64 4.00
CA LYS A 188 -10.79 -5.22 4.07
C LYS A 188 -9.71 -4.25 3.57
N THR A 189 -8.44 -4.66 3.58
CA THR A 189 -7.35 -3.88 2.96
C THR A 189 -7.62 -3.64 1.48
N LEU A 190 -8.09 -4.67 0.76
CA LEU A 190 -8.46 -4.53 -0.65
C LEU A 190 -9.60 -3.53 -0.84
N ASP A 191 -10.64 -3.58 0.01
CA ASP A 191 -11.78 -2.66 -0.09
C ASP A 191 -11.37 -1.20 0.13
N ALA A 192 -10.46 -0.94 1.08
CA ALA A 192 -9.94 0.41 1.33
C ALA A 192 -9.14 0.95 0.13
N HIS A 193 -8.25 0.14 -0.45
CA HIS A 193 -7.51 0.56 -1.66
C HIS A 193 -8.44 0.76 -2.87
N VAL A 194 -9.48 -0.06 -3.03
CA VAL A 194 -10.50 0.16 -4.06
C VAL A 194 -11.24 1.48 -3.83
N ALA A 195 -11.60 1.80 -2.57
CA ALA A 195 -12.24 3.07 -2.24
C ALA A 195 -11.34 4.27 -2.54
N ALA A 196 -10.06 4.20 -2.16
CA ALA A 196 -9.07 5.24 -2.46
C ALA A 196 -8.87 5.44 -3.98
N LEU A 197 -8.76 4.35 -4.74
CA LEU A 197 -8.66 4.41 -6.21
C LEU A 197 -9.90 5.04 -6.85
N ARG A 198 -11.10 4.65 -6.44
CA ARG A 198 -12.35 5.24 -6.95
C ARG A 198 -12.41 6.75 -6.71
N LYS A 199 -11.96 7.20 -5.53
CA LYS A 199 -11.87 8.62 -5.21
C LYS A 199 -10.89 9.35 -6.12
N LYS A 200 -9.72 8.77 -6.39
CA LYS A 200 -8.69 9.35 -7.28
C LYS A 200 -9.11 9.32 -8.75
N LEU A 201 -9.80 8.28 -9.19
CA LEU A 201 -10.38 8.17 -10.54
C LEU A 201 -11.58 9.12 -10.78
N GLY A 202 -12.10 9.76 -9.72
CA GLY A 202 -13.19 10.72 -9.81
C GLY A 202 -14.56 10.12 -10.14
N ASN A 203 -14.65 8.82 -10.43
CA ASN A 203 -15.89 8.09 -10.69
C ASN A 203 -15.80 6.66 -10.13
N GLN A 204 -16.81 6.29 -9.34
CA GLN A 204 -16.88 4.97 -8.71
C GLN A 204 -17.07 3.82 -9.72
N ASP A 205 -17.60 4.13 -10.90
CA ASP A 205 -17.93 3.15 -11.93
C ASP A 205 -16.67 2.61 -12.64
N TRP A 206 -15.50 3.25 -12.50
CA TRP A 206 -14.24 2.72 -13.01
C TRP A 206 -13.91 1.33 -12.44
N ILE A 207 -14.18 1.12 -11.15
CA ILE A 207 -13.93 -0.17 -10.49
C ILE A 207 -15.26 -0.67 -9.94
N GLU A 208 -15.89 -1.59 -10.64
CA GLU A 208 -17.15 -2.18 -10.22
C GLU A 208 -16.95 -3.34 -9.27
N ALA A 209 -17.71 -3.36 -8.17
CA ALA A 209 -17.75 -4.48 -7.24
C ALA A 209 -18.82 -5.49 -7.69
N VAL A 210 -18.40 -6.73 -7.95
CA VAL A 210 -19.30 -7.84 -8.20
C VAL A 210 -19.50 -8.60 -6.88
N ARG A 211 -20.69 -8.42 -6.30
CA ARG A 211 -21.02 -8.92 -4.95
C ARG A 211 -20.71 -10.42 -4.80
N GLY A 212 -19.96 -10.73 -3.75
CA GLY A 212 -19.56 -12.12 -3.42
C GLY A 212 -18.48 -12.71 -4.31
N VAL A 213 -17.97 -11.97 -5.32
CA VAL A 213 -16.95 -12.45 -6.26
C VAL A 213 -15.67 -11.62 -6.17
N GLY A 214 -15.73 -10.33 -6.54
CA GLY A 214 -14.53 -9.50 -6.61
C GLY A 214 -14.74 -8.16 -7.26
N PHE A 215 -13.76 -7.72 -8.03
CA PHE A 215 -13.76 -6.42 -8.70
C PHE A 215 -13.40 -6.55 -10.17
N ARG A 216 -13.86 -5.60 -10.98
CA ARG A 216 -13.42 -5.43 -12.36
C ARG A 216 -13.20 -3.96 -12.69
N LEU A 217 -12.25 -3.70 -13.58
CA LEU A 217 -12.05 -2.38 -14.18
C LEU A 217 -12.94 -2.27 -15.42
N ARG A 218 -13.62 -1.14 -15.60
CA ARG A 218 -14.42 -0.87 -16.79
C ARG A 218 -14.46 0.61 -17.10
N VAL A 219 -14.73 0.95 -18.35
CA VAL A 219 -15.01 2.34 -18.72
C VAL A 219 -16.37 2.75 -18.15
N PRO A 220 -16.45 3.86 -17.38
CA PRO A 220 -17.74 4.36 -16.89
C PRO A 220 -18.69 4.63 -18.05
N ARG A 221 -19.94 4.24 -17.88
CA ARG A 221 -20.98 4.61 -18.85
C ARG A 221 -21.35 6.07 -18.61
N THR A 222 -21.27 6.88 -19.64
CA THR A 222 -21.77 8.26 -19.67
C THR A 222 -23.29 8.29 -19.49
#